data_1759b1132da2f0b1fdf479d60c1a33de
#
_entry.id   1759b1132da2f0b1fdf479d60c1a33de
#
_cell.length_a   1.000
_cell.length_b   1.000
_cell.length_c   1.000
_cell.angle_alpha   90.00
_cell.angle_beta   90.00
_cell.angle_gamma   90.00
#
_symmetry.space_group_name_H-M   'P 1'
#
loop_
_entity.id
_entity.type
_entity.pdbx_description
1 polymer ?
#
loop_
_entity_poly.entity_id
_entity_poly.type
_entity_poly.pdbx_seq_one_letter_code
_entity_poly.pdbx_strand_id
1 'polypeptide(L)'
;MAKLFVSYSRKDSVVARKLIDALKSMEQDVWVDWEDIPPAADWLEQIFRGIEGSDAFIFLLSPDSIASEVCNVEVKRAALNNKRIIPVLLRDVDTKKTNDIIRKLNWT
;
A
#
# COMPACT_ATOMS: atom_id res chain seq x y z
N MET A 1 3.86 17.07 -8.50
CA MET A 1 4.27 15.73 -8.04
C MET A 1 3.07 15.00 -7.47
N ALA A 2 2.95 13.73 -7.79
CA ALA A 2 1.88 12.92 -7.23
C ALA A 2 2.26 12.47 -5.81
N LYS A 3 1.26 12.36 -4.94
CA LYS A 3 1.43 11.79 -3.62
C LYS A 3 1.00 10.33 -3.68
N LEU A 4 1.90 9.43 -3.37
CA LEU A 4 1.67 8.00 -3.46
C LEU A 4 1.72 7.37 -2.08
N PHE A 5 0.72 6.55 -1.76
CA PHE A 5 0.74 5.73 -0.56
C PHE A 5 1.13 4.31 -0.97
N VAL A 6 2.15 3.74 -0.33
CA VAL A 6 2.60 2.38 -0.63
C VAL A 6 2.25 1.47 0.54
N SER A 7 1.41 0.47 0.28
CA SER A 7 1.01 -0.55 1.25
C SER A 7 1.73 -1.86 0.94
N TYR A 8 2.36 -2.45 1.95
CA TYR A 8 3.08 -3.71 1.79
C TYR A 8 3.25 -4.41 3.14
N SER A 9 3.55 -5.71 3.11
CA SER A 9 3.90 -6.44 4.31
C SER A 9 5.33 -6.15 4.72
N ARG A 10 5.58 -5.96 6.00
CA ARG A 10 6.93 -5.72 6.52
C ARG A 10 7.90 -6.87 6.20
N LYS A 11 7.38 -8.06 5.96
CA LYS A 11 8.19 -9.20 5.52
C LYS A 11 8.78 -8.99 4.12
N ASP A 12 8.20 -8.07 3.33
CA ASP A 12 8.68 -7.73 2.00
C ASP A 12 9.48 -6.42 2.00
N SER A 13 9.91 -5.93 3.15
CA SER A 13 10.50 -4.59 3.30
C SER A 13 11.72 -4.35 2.41
N VAL A 14 12.55 -5.38 2.17
CA VAL A 14 13.75 -5.21 1.33
C VAL A 14 13.35 -4.87 -0.11
N VAL A 15 12.41 -5.60 -0.69
CA VAL A 15 11.94 -5.35 -2.05
C VAL A 15 11.15 -4.06 -2.11
N ALA A 16 10.30 -3.82 -1.11
CA ALA A 16 9.49 -2.61 -1.04
C ALA A 16 10.37 -1.36 -0.98
N ARG A 17 11.45 -1.40 -0.20
CA ARG A 17 12.37 -0.26 -0.10
C ARG A 17 13.01 0.08 -1.45
N LYS A 18 13.36 -0.93 -2.23
CA LYS A 18 13.94 -0.69 -3.56
C LYS A 18 12.95 0.05 -4.47
N LEU A 19 11.68 -0.36 -4.44
CA LEU A 19 10.64 0.31 -5.22
C LEU A 19 10.39 1.72 -4.71
N ILE A 20 10.30 1.89 -3.40
CA ILE A 20 10.08 3.20 -2.77
C ILE A 20 11.21 4.16 -3.14
N ASP A 21 12.46 3.70 -3.04
CA ASP A 21 13.62 4.53 -3.38
C ASP A 21 13.60 4.92 -4.86
N ALA A 22 13.20 4.01 -5.74
CA ALA A 22 13.06 4.30 -7.17
C ALA A 22 11.99 5.37 -7.40
N LEU A 23 10.85 5.27 -6.74
CA LEU A 23 9.78 6.26 -6.85
C LEU A 23 10.23 7.63 -6.34
N LYS A 24 10.95 7.67 -5.23
CA LYS A 24 11.49 8.92 -4.67
C LYS A 24 12.51 9.55 -5.61
N SER A 25 13.32 8.74 -6.28
CA SER A 25 14.31 9.25 -7.25
C SER A 25 13.63 9.86 -8.48
N MET A 26 12.38 9.51 -8.75
CA MET A 26 11.57 10.09 -9.82
C MET A 26 10.77 11.31 -9.35
N GLU A 27 11.16 11.88 -8.23
CA GLU A 27 10.55 13.06 -7.62
C GLU A 27 9.07 12.87 -7.21
N GLN A 28 8.67 11.63 -6.94
CA GLN A 28 7.35 11.35 -6.41
C GLN A 28 7.37 11.49 -4.89
N ASP A 29 6.28 12.01 -4.32
CA ASP A 29 6.11 12.11 -2.89
C ASP A 29 5.50 10.80 -2.39
N VAL A 30 6.27 10.00 -1.68
CA VAL A 30 5.86 8.65 -1.24
C VAL A 30 5.64 8.64 0.27
N TRP A 31 4.44 8.23 0.67
CA TRP A 31 4.08 8.03 2.07
C TRP A 31 4.11 6.53 2.38
N VAL A 32 4.84 6.16 3.43
CA VAL A 32 4.87 4.77 3.91
C VAL A 32 4.68 4.79 5.42
N ASP A 33 3.88 3.84 5.93
CA ASP A 33 3.44 3.86 7.33
C ASP A 33 4.59 3.80 8.34
N TRP A 34 5.63 3.00 8.08
CA TRP A 34 6.72 2.82 9.04
C TRP A 34 7.73 3.98 9.06
N GLU A 35 7.76 4.82 8.05
CA GLU A 35 8.65 5.99 8.00
C GLU A 35 7.99 7.26 8.51
N ASP A 36 6.70 7.42 8.22
CA ASP A 36 6.02 8.70 8.39
C ASP A 36 5.15 8.79 9.65
N ILE A 37 5.00 7.68 10.39
CA ILE A 37 4.19 7.67 11.60
C ILE A 37 5.09 8.02 12.81
N PRO A 38 4.78 9.12 13.54
CA PRO A 38 5.53 9.45 14.75
C PRO A 38 5.32 8.39 15.83
N PRO A 39 6.33 8.11 16.67
CA PRO A 39 6.16 7.24 17.82
C PRO A 39 5.03 7.75 18.73
N ALA A 40 4.25 6.83 19.30
CA ALA A 40 3.15 7.14 20.21
C ALA A 40 1.97 7.88 19.58
N ALA A 41 1.94 8.07 18.27
CA ALA A 41 0.77 8.63 17.59
C ALA A 41 -0.36 7.59 17.52
N ASP A 42 -1.58 8.04 17.26
CA ASP A 42 -2.67 7.13 16.91
C ASP A 42 -2.33 6.56 15.52
N TRP A 43 -1.81 5.35 15.55
CA TRP A 43 -1.24 4.70 14.39
C TRP A 43 -2.24 4.55 13.24
N LEU A 44 -3.44 4.06 13.55
CA LEU A 44 -4.44 3.80 12.52
C LEU A 44 -4.95 5.10 11.90
N GLU A 45 -5.15 6.13 12.73
CA GLU A 45 -5.60 7.42 12.24
C GLU A 45 -4.57 8.05 11.30
N GLN A 46 -3.28 7.94 11.65
CA GLN A 46 -2.21 8.49 10.81
C GLN A 46 -2.15 7.78 9.46
N ILE A 47 -2.32 6.46 9.45
CA ILE A 47 -2.39 5.69 8.21
C ILE A 47 -3.56 6.18 7.35
N PHE A 48 -4.73 6.35 7.94
CA PHE A 48 -5.91 6.80 7.20
C PHE A 48 -5.71 8.19 6.61
N ARG A 49 -5.08 9.10 7.35
CA ARG A 49 -4.76 10.43 6.83
C ARG A 49 -3.80 10.36 5.65
N GLY A 50 -2.81 9.48 5.72
CA GLY A 50 -1.89 9.26 4.61
C GLY A 50 -2.60 8.79 3.35
N ILE A 51 -3.52 7.85 3.50
CA ILE A 51 -4.31 7.35 2.37
C ILE A 51 -5.21 8.45 1.81
N GLU A 52 -5.92 9.16 2.67
CA GLU A 52 -6.87 10.20 2.24
C GLU A 52 -6.17 11.35 1.53
N GLY A 53 -4.95 11.66 1.93
CA GLY A 53 -4.16 12.72 1.31
C GLY A 53 -3.38 12.30 0.06
N SER A 54 -3.40 11.02 -0.31
CA SER A 54 -2.65 10.53 -1.46
C SER A 54 -3.46 10.66 -2.76
N ASP A 55 -2.75 10.71 -3.88
CA ASP A 55 -3.36 10.70 -5.22
C ASP A 55 -3.59 9.29 -5.73
N ALA A 56 -2.72 8.37 -5.34
CA ALA A 56 -2.83 6.97 -5.71
C ALA A 56 -2.34 6.07 -4.58
N PHE A 57 -2.87 4.86 -4.55
CA PHE A 57 -2.54 3.86 -3.55
C PHE A 57 -1.90 2.66 -4.26
N ILE A 58 -0.63 2.40 -3.95
CA ILE A 58 0.11 1.27 -4.53
C ILE A 58 0.09 0.12 -3.53
N PHE A 59 -0.43 -1.02 -3.94
CA PHE A 59 -0.47 -2.22 -3.10
C PHE A 59 0.51 -3.25 -3.64
N LEU A 60 1.52 -3.58 -2.85
CA LEU A 60 2.52 -4.59 -3.22
C LEU A 60 1.99 -5.96 -2.84
N LEU A 61 1.65 -6.77 -3.84
CA LEU A 61 1.03 -8.08 -3.65
C LEU A 61 2.06 -9.16 -3.37
N SER A 62 1.88 -9.86 -2.26
CA SER A 62 2.64 -11.06 -1.90
C SER A 62 1.74 -11.93 -1.02
N PRO A 63 2.09 -13.21 -0.80
CA PRO A 63 1.33 -14.03 0.15
C PRO A 63 1.23 -13.41 1.53
N ASP A 64 2.27 -12.70 1.97
CA ASP A 64 2.26 -12.03 3.27
C ASP A 64 1.35 -10.80 3.30
N SER A 65 1.35 -9.98 2.24
CA SER A 65 0.53 -8.77 2.22
C SER A 65 -0.96 -9.09 2.12
N ILE A 66 -1.35 -10.09 1.35
CA ILE A 66 -2.77 -10.46 1.24
C ILE A 66 -3.30 -11.08 2.53
N ALA A 67 -2.43 -11.64 3.36
CA ALA A 67 -2.80 -12.19 4.66
C ALA A 67 -2.75 -11.14 5.78
N SER A 68 -2.21 -9.96 5.53
CA SER A 68 -2.06 -8.92 6.54
C SER A 68 -3.37 -8.18 6.78
N GLU A 69 -3.82 -8.17 8.04
CA GLU A 69 -5.02 -7.42 8.40
C GLU A 69 -4.85 -5.93 8.16
N VAL A 70 -3.67 -5.40 8.44
CA VAL A 70 -3.38 -3.97 8.24
C VAL A 70 -3.44 -3.61 6.77
N CYS A 71 -2.81 -4.41 5.91
CA CYS A 71 -2.85 -4.15 4.46
C CYS A 71 -4.28 -4.19 3.92
N ASN A 72 -5.09 -5.14 4.39
CA ASN A 72 -6.48 -5.22 3.96
C ASN A 72 -7.32 -4.03 4.44
N VAL A 73 -7.07 -3.54 5.65
CA VAL A 73 -7.73 -2.32 6.16
C VAL A 73 -7.34 -1.12 5.30
N GLU A 74 -6.07 -1.01 4.94
CA GLU A 74 -5.58 0.08 4.10
C GLU A 74 -6.24 0.07 2.72
N VAL A 75 -6.34 -1.11 2.09
CA VAL A 75 -7.00 -1.25 0.79
C VAL A 75 -8.47 -0.83 0.85
N LYS A 76 -9.17 -1.25 1.90
CA LYS A 76 -10.57 -0.87 2.09
C LYS A 76 -10.73 0.64 2.25
N ARG A 77 -9.84 1.27 3.01
CA ARG A 77 -9.89 2.72 3.21
C ARG A 77 -9.62 3.46 1.90
N ALA A 78 -8.66 3.00 1.10
CA ALA A 78 -8.39 3.57 -0.20
C ALA A 78 -9.62 3.49 -1.12
N ALA A 79 -10.30 2.34 -1.15
CA ALA A 79 -11.50 2.16 -1.94
C ALA A 79 -12.63 3.06 -1.49
N LEU A 80 -12.82 3.22 -0.17
CA LEU A 80 -13.86 4.10 0.39
C LEU A 80 -13.62 5.56 0.01
N ASN A 81 -12.37 5.96 -0.20
CA ASN A 81 -12.02 7.32 -0.57
C ASN A 81 -11.85 7.49 -2.09
N ASN A 82 -12.28 6.49 -2.86
CA ASN A 82 -12.21 6.51 -4.33
C ASN A 82 -10.81 6.72 -4.86
N LYS A 83 -9.79 6.23 -4.15
CA LYS A 83 -8.41 6.33 -4.61
C LYS A 83 -8.14 5.33 -5.71
N ARG A 84 -7.26 5.71 -6.64
CA ARG A 84 -6.77 4.79 -7.65
C ARG A 84 -5.87 3.77 -6.98
N ILE A 85 -6.23 2.49 -7.05
CA ILE A 85 -5.46 1.40 -6.48
C ILE A 85 -4.64 0.76 -7.59
N ILE A 86 -3.32 0.73 -7.39
CA ILE A 86 -2.37 0.17 -8.36
C ILE A 86 -1.74 -1.07 -7.72
N PRO A 87 -2.16 -2.27 -8.12
CA PRO A 87 -1.57 -3.49 -7.59
C PRO A 87 -0.27 -3.81 -8.32
N VAL A 88 0.76 -4.16 -7.55
CA VAL A 88 2.06 -4.57 -8.09
C VAL A 88 2.39 -5.96 -7.53
N LEU A 89 2.55 -6.93 -8.40
CA LEU A 89 2.82 -8.31 -7.99
C LEU A 89 4.31 -8.47 -7.67
N LEU A 90 4.62 -8.74 -6.41
CA LEU A 90 5.99 -9.03 -5.97
C LEU A 90 6.30 -10.52 -6.05
N ARG A 91 5.35 -11.34 -5.62
CA ARG A 91 5.44 -12.80 -5.64
C ARG A 91 4.05 -13.35 -5.92
N ASP A 92 3.98 -14.55 -6.51
CA ASP A 92 2.70 -15.16 -6.85
C ASP A 92 1.79 -15.29 -5.63
N VAL A 93 0.52 -14.94 -5.82
CA VAL A 93 -0.50 -15.02 -4.78
C VAL A 93 -1.66 -15.88 -5.26
N ASP A 94 -2.34 -16.51 -4.30
CA ASP A 94 -3.57 -17.24 -4.58
C ASP A 94 -4.71 -16.23 -4.69
N THR A 95 -5.28 -16.07 -5.88
CA THR A 95 -6.36 -15.12 -6.11
C THR A 95 -7.57 -15.37 -5.22
N LYS A 96 -7.79 -16.60 -4.81
CA LYS A 96 -8.91 -16.95 -3.91
C LYS A 96 -8.71 -16.39 -2.50
N LYS A 97 -7.46 -16.07 -2.12
CA LYS A 97 -7.13 -15.53 -0.80
C LYS A 97 -7.04 -14.01 -0.79
N THR A 98 -7.09 -13.37 -1.96
CA THR A 98 -7.10 -11.90 -2.02
C THR A 98 -8.49 -11.37 -1.69
N ASN A 99 -8.55 -10.14 -1.16
CA ASN A 99 -9.85 -9.53 -0.88
C ASN A 99 -10.57 -9.17 -2.19
N ASP A 100 -11.87 -8.92 -2.11
CA ASP A 100 -12.70 -8.66 -3.28
C ASP A 100 -12.26 -7.42 -4.06
N ILE A 101 -11.79 -6.40 -3.36
CA ILE A 101 -11.35 -5.16 -3.99
C ILE A 101 -10.18 -5.43 -4.93
N ILE A 102 -9.15 -6.12 -4.44
CA ILE A 102 -7.95 -6.44 -5.23
C ILE A 102 -8.27 -7.43 -6.34
N ARG A 103 -9.09 -8.43 -6.04
CA ARG A 103 -9.45 -9.47 -7.01
C ARG A 103 -10.15 -8.91 -8.24
N LYS A 104 -10.91 -7.83 -8.08
CA LYS A 104 -11.62 -7.18 -9.19
C LYS A 104 -10.72 -6.30 -10.05
N LEU A 105 -9.51 -6.02 -9.59
CA LEU A 105 -8.56 -5.22 -10.36
C LEU A 105 -7.83 -6.10 -11.37
N ASN A 106 -7.48 -5.51 -12.51
CA ASN A 106 -6.70 -6.20 -13.53
C ASN A 106 -5.22 -5.98 -13.22
N TRP A 107 -4.56 -7.00 -12.64
CA TRP A 107 -3.17 -6.89 -12.19
C TRP A 107 -2.27 -8.02 -12.67
N THR A 108 -2.71 -8.80 -13.60
CA THR A 108 -1.90 -9.88 -14.21
C THR A 108 -1.00 -9.34 -15.31
#